data_1de77dc26884054a45cfc8e922f9bab8
#
_entry.id   1de77dc26884054a45cfc8e922f9bab8
#
_cell.length_a   1.000
_cell.length_b   1.000
_cell.length_c   1.000
_cell.angle_alpha   90.00
_cell.angle_beta   90.00
_cell.angle_gamma   90.00
#
_symmetry.space_group_name_H-M   'P 1'
#
loop_
_entity.id
_entity.type
_entity.pdbx_description
1 polymer ?
#
loop_
_entity_poly.entity_id
_entity_poly.type
_entity_poly.pdbx_seq_one_letter_code
_entity_poly.pdbx_strand_id
1 'polypeptide(L)'
;MMTTMLEVAKRAGVSKATVSRVLSGNGYVSQETKDRVFQAVEESGYRPNLLARNLSAKSTQTLGLVVTNTLYHGIYFSELLFHAARMAEEKGRQLLLADGKHSAEEERQAIQYLLDLRCDAIMIYPRFLSVDEIDDIIDAHSQPIMVLNRRLRKNSSHSVWCDHKQTSFNAVAELITAGHQEIAFLTGSMDSPTSIERLAGYKDALAQHGIAFNEKLIANGKWTPASGAEGVETLLERGAKFSALVASNDDMAIGAMKALHERGVAVPEQVSVIGFDDIAITPYIVPALSSVKIPVTEMIQEIIGRLIFMLDGGDFSPPKTFSGKLIRRDSLIALSQ
;
A
#
# COMPACT_ATOMS: atom_id res chain seq x y z
N MET A 1 -12.08 1.22 40.44
CA MET A 1 -11.93 2.64 40.06
C MET A 1 -10.62 2.81 39.31
N MET A 2 -10.59 3.57 38.21
CA MET A 2 -9.30 3.89 37.57
C MET A 2 -8.52 4.88 38.44
N THR A 3 -7.28 4.54 38.79
CA THR A 3 -6.37 5.41 39.53
C THR A 3 -6.08 6.68 38.74
N THR A 4 -6.13 7.83 39.38
CA THR A 4 -5.94 9.14 38.73
C THR A 4 -4.51 9.68 39.00
N MET A 5 -4.04 10.58 38.12
CA MET A 5 -2.76 11.29 38.33
C MET A 5 -2.71 12.03 39.69
N LEU A 6 -3.86 12.44 40.21
CA LEU A 6 -3.96 13.11 41.52
C LEU A 6 -3.67 12.14 42.67
N GLU A 7 -4.10 10.89 42.56
CA GLU A 7 -3.82 9.84 43.54
C GLU A 7 -2.33 9.47 43.56
N VAL A 8 -1.71 9.36 42.37
CA VAL A 8 -0.26 9.19 42.22
C VAL A 8 0.49 10.33 42.89
N ALA A 9 0.07 11.57 42.64
CA ALA A 9 0.67 12.75 43.24
C ALA A 9 0.59 12.73 44.78
N LYS A 10 -0.57 12.36 45.35
CA LYS A 10 -0.73 12.19 46.80
C LYS A 10 0.19 11.09 47.39
N ARG A 11 0.27 9.93 46.70
CA ARG A 11 1.14 8.83 47.14
C ARG A 11 2.65 9.19 47.12
N ALA A 12 3.06 9.83 46.03
CA ALA A 12 4.44 10.26 45.83
C ALA A 12 4.83 11.50 46.68
N GLY A 13 3.88 12.15 47.33
CA GLY A 13 4.12 13.38 48.13
C GLY A 13 4.57 14.56 47.27
N VAL A 14 4.03 14.69 46.04
CA VAL A 14 4.40 15.75 45.09
C VAL A 14 3.16 16.39 44.47
N SER A 15 3.34 17.49 43.74
CA SER A 15 2.26 18.09 42.98
C SER A 15 1.88 17.27 41.74
N LYS A 16 0.62 17.39 41.23
CA LYS A 16 0.19 16.81 39.97
C LYS A 16 1.07 17.28 38.77
N ALA A 17 1.54 18.53 38.83
CA ALA A 17 2.45 19.08 37.84
C ALA A 17 3.82 18.38 37.87
N THR A 18 4.31 18.01 39.05
CA THR A 18 5.56 17.25 39.18
C THR A 18 5.44 15.84 38.65
N VAL A 19 4.31 15.13 38.92
CA VAL A 19 4.02 13.83 38.33
C VAL A 19 3.99 13.93 36.80
N SER A 20 3.31 14.91 36.28
CA SER A 20 3.24 15.17 34.82
C SER A 20 4.62 15.38 34.22
N ARG A 21 5.49 16.17 34.83
CA ARG A 21 6.88 16.39 34.36
C ARG A 21 7.70 15.12 34.39
N VAL A 22 7.62 14.32 35.46
CA VAL A 22 8.32 13.04 35.54
C VAL A 22 7.89 12.08 34.47
N LEU A 23 6.57 11.93 34.24
CA LEU A 23 6.01 11.02 33.23
C LEU A 23 6.25 11.49 31.80
N SER A 24 6.36 12.80 31.57
CA SER A 24 6.63 13.36 30.22
C SER A 24 8.13 13.49 29.92
N GLY A 25 8.99 13.34 30.90
CA GLY A 25 10.44 13.61 30.76
C GLY A 25 10.81 15.08 30.60
N ASN A 26 9.85 16.00 30.70
CA ASN A 26 10.04 17.43 30.45
C ASN A 26 10.40 18.17 31.75
N GLY A 27 11.51 18.90 31.70
CA GLY A 27 11.97 19.74 32.81
C GLY A 27 12.83 18.97 33.83
N TYR A 28 13.56 19.73 34.66
CA TYR A 28 14.44 19.15 35.70
C TYR A 28 13.61 18.67 36.90
N VAL A 29 13.77 17.41 37.25
CA VAL A 29 13.26 16.78 38.48
C VAL A 29 14.38 15.94 39.08
N SER A 30 14.61 16.04 40.39
CA SER A 30 15.65 15.24 41.07
C SER A 30 15.39 13.75 40.91
N GLN A 31 16.45 12.92 40.90
CA GLN A 31 16.34 11.46 40.76
C GLN A 31 15.48 10.87 41.89
N GLU A 32 15.68 11.28 43.11
CA GLU A 32 14.88 10.87 44.28
C GLU A 32 13.36 11.10 44.07
N THR A 33 13.00 12.26 43.48
CA THR A 33 11.59 12.57 43.19
C THR A 33 11.05 11.72 42.04
N LYS A 34 11.87 11.42 41.01
CA LYS A 34 11.50 10.50 39.93
C LYS A 34 11.22 9.11 40.49
N ASP A 35 12.10 8.59 41.34
CA ASP A 35 11.99 7.25 41.91
C ASP A 35 10.71 7.11 42.76
N ARG A 36 10.38 8.11 43.62
CA ARG A 36 9.12 8.14 44.34
C ARG A 36 7.87 8.17 43.44
N VAL A 37 7.93 8.92 42.37
CA VAL A 37 6.79 9.00 41.40
C VAL A 37 6.64 7.67 40.68
N PHE A 38 7.72 7.05 40.19
CA PHE A 38 7.65 5.75 39.51
C PHE A 38 7.18 4.65 40.42
N GLN A 39 7.66 4.62 41.69
CA GLN A 39 7.15 3.69 42.70
C GLN A 39 5.65 3.87 42.96
N ALA A 40 5.17 5.10 43.10
CA ALA A 40 3.74 5.39 43.28
C ALA A 40 2.89 5.02 42.07
N VAL A 41 3.42 5.14 40.84
CA VAL A 41 2.76 4.68 39.59
C VAL A 41 2.63 3.15 39.61
N GLU A 42 3.72 2.42 39.92
CA GLU A 42 3.73 0.97 39.95
C GLU A 42 2.77 0.42 41.02
N GLU A 43 2.86 0.91 42.24
CA GLU A 43 2.00 0.48 43.39
C GLU A 43 0.50 0.82 43.16
N SER A 44 0.20 1.90 42.43
CA SER A 44 -1.17 2.32 42.17
C SER A 44 -1.79 1.69 40.95
N GLY A 45 -0.99 1.03 40.08
CA GLY A 45 -1.41 0.54 38.80
C GLY A 45 -1.87 1.68 37.84
N TYR A 46 -1.42 2.91 38.09
CA TYR A 46 -1.76 4.06 37.29
C TYR A 46 -1.20 3.90 35.85
N ARG A 47 -2.06 4.03 34.88
CA ARG A 47 -1.65 4.13 33.47
C ARG A 47 -1.94 5.54 32.97
N PRO A 48 -0.92 6.26 32.45
CA PRO A 48 -1.14 7.56 31.84
C PRO A 48 -2.21 7.48 30.76
N ASN A 49 -3.20 8.35 30.83
CA ASN A 49 -4.20 8.45 29.76
C ASN A 49 -3.53 9.13 28.55
N LEU A 50 -3.19 8.31 27.56
CA LEU A 50 -2.55 8.78 26.33
C LEU A 50 -3.40 9.81 25.59
N LEU A 51 -4.74 9.65 25.58
CA LEU A 51 -5.66 10.63 24.97
C LEU A 51 -5.57 11.99 25.66
N ALA A 52 -5.60 12.01 27.01
CA ALA A 52 -5.46 13.25 27.77
C ALA A 52 -4.06 13.90 27.59
N ARG A 53 -3.01 13.10 27.44
CA ARG A 53 -1.66 13.57 27.12
C ARG A 53 -1.61 14.16 25.71
N ASN A 54 -2.19 13.48 24.73
CA ASN A 54 -2.21 13.93 23.35
C ASN A 54 -3.04 15.21 23.15
N LEU A 55 -4.10 15.40 23.96
CA LEU A 55 -4.89 16.65 23.95
C LEU A 55 -4.08 17.87 24.37
N SER A 56 -3.06 17.70 25.20
CA SER A 56 -2.18 18.80 25.70
C SER A 56 -0.82 18.86 24.98
N ALA A 57 -0.48 17.85 24.19
CA ALA A 57 0.80 17.78 23.47
C ALA A 57 0.68 18.47 22.11
N LYS A 58 1.78 19.08 21.66
CA LYS A 58 1.88 19.64 20.28
C LYS A 58 1.99 18.54 19.22
N SER A 59 2.35 17.32 19.60
CA SER A 59 2.50 16.14 18.72
C SER A 59 2.06 14.88 19.45
N THR A 60 1.34 14.01 18.75
CA THR A 60 0.87 12.72 19.27
C THR A 60 1.85 11.58 19.00
N GLN A 61 2.88 11.84 18.21
CA GLN A 61 3.84 10.86 17.70
C GLN A 61 3.13 9.72 16.95
N THR A 62 2.05 10.05 16.21
CA THR A 62 1.27 9.09 15.44
C THR A 62 1.18 9.47 13.97
N LEU A 63 1.30 8.48 13.11
CA LEU A 63 1.01 8.56 11.68
C LEU A 63 -0.26 7.77 11.39
N GLY A 64 -1.18 8.37 10.63
CA GLY A 64 -2.37 7.70 10.14
C GLY A 64 -2.10 7.00 8.80
N LEU A 65 -2.74 5.86 8.56
CA LEU A 65 -2.79 5.20 7.27
C LEU A 65 -4.24 4.83 6.94
N VAL A 66 -4.76 5.36 5.85
CA VAL A 66 -6.08 4.96 5.31
C VAL A 66 -5.86 4.02 4.14
N VAL A 67 -6.44 2.83 4.21
CA VAL A 67 -6.45 1.82 3.15
C VAL A 67 -7.81 1.14 3.11
N THR A 68 -8.34 0.84 1.94
CA THR A 68 -9.61 0.10 1.84
C THR A 68 -9.43 -1.39 2.15
N ASN A 69 -10.42 -1.99 2.79
CA ASN A 69 -10.39 -3.42 3.17
C ASN A 69 -10.33 -4.38 1.98
N THR A 70 -10.66 -3.94 0.78
CA THR A 70 -10.51 -4.73 -0.44
C THR A 70 -9.06 -5.11 -0.76
N LEU A 71 -8.08 -4.39 -0.18
CA LEU A 71 -6.66 -4.72 -0.29
C LEU A 71 -6.20 -5.72 0.78
N TYR A 72 -6.96 -5.95 1.86
CA TYR A 72 -6.52 -6.73 3.03
C TYR A 72 -6.30 -8.21 2.75
N HIS A 73 -6.85 -8.74 1.67
CA HIS A 73 -6.76 -10.16 1.33
C HIS A 73 -5.47 -10.56 0.59
N GLY A 74 -4.69 -9.60 0.08
CA GLY A 74 -3.48 -9.86 -0.69
C GLY A 74 -2.19 -9.79 0.14
N ILE A 75 -1.17 -10.53 -0.30
CA ILE A 75 0.19 -10.47 0.27
C ILE A 75 0.77 -9.05 0.13
N TYR A 76 0.45 -8.35 -0.97
CA TYR A 76 0.85 -6.97 -1.21
C TYR A 76 0.48 -6.03 -0.04
N PHE A 77 -0.75 -6.15 0.50
CA PHE A 77 -1.17 -5.35 1.65
C PHE A 77 -0.36 -5.67 2.90
N SER A 78 -0.05 -6.93 3.14
CA SER A 78 0.75 -7.35 4.29
C SER A 78 2.15 -6.74 4.24
N GLU A 79 2.79 -6.70 3.07
CA GLU A 79 4.09 -6.06 2.87
C GLU A 79 4.01 -4.54 3.05
N LEU A 80 3.00 -3.89 2.46
CA LEU A 80 2.77 -2.46 2.61
C LEU A 80 2.63 -2.08 4.09
N LEU A 81 1.77 -2.80 4.84
CA LEU A 81 1.53 -2.55 6.25
C LEU A 81 2.78 -2.80 7.10
N PHE A 82 3.50 -3.91 6.84
CA PHE A 82 4.74 -4.24 7.53
C PHE A 82 5.78 -3.12 7.37
N HIS A 83 6.02 -2.66 6.15
CA HIS A 83 6.98 -1.59 5.89
C HIS A 83 6.54 -0.26 6.49
N ALA A 84 5.25 0.09 6.38
CA ALA A 84 4.72 1.32 6.96
C ALA A 84 4.87 1.34 8.50
N ALA A 85 4.51 0.23 9.17
CA ALA A 85 4.60 0.13 10.62
C ALA A 85 6.07 0.18 11.09
N ARG A 86 6.96 -0.60 10.46
CA ARG A 86 8.39 -0.63 10.80
C ARG A 86 9.05 0.74 10.63
N MET A 87 8.78 1.41 9.50
CA MET A 87 9.38 2.71 9.23
C MET A 87 8.83 3.81 10.13
N ALA A 88 7.54 3.75 10.51
CA ALA A 88 6.98 4.65 11.51
C ALA A 88 7.68 4.45 12.86
N GLU A 89 7.88 3.19 13.30
CA GLU A 89 8.60 2.86 14.54
C GLU A 89 10.05 3.35 14.51
N GLU A 90 10.80 3.15 13.41
CA GLU A 90 12.16 3.66 13.23
C GLU A 90 12.24 5.20 13.37
N LYS A 91 11.14 5.92 13.13
CA LYS A 91 11.01 7.37 13.35
C LYS A 91 10.39 7.72 14.70
N GLY A 92 10.27 6.75 15.63
CA GLY A 92 9.70 6.96 16.96
C GLY A 92 8.21 7.26 16.97
N ARG A 93 7.47 6.82 15.93
CA ARG A 93 6.04 7.08 15.77
C ARG A 93 5.23 5.79 15.76
N GLN A 94 3.97 5.89 16.20
CA GLN A 94 3.00 4.80 16.10
C GLN A 94 2.21 4.92 14.80
N LEU A 95 1.89 3.79 14.17
CA LEU A 95 1.01 3.74 13.00
C LEU A 95 -0.42 3.44 13.44
N LEU A 96 -1.39 4.26 13.04
CA LEU A 96 -2.82 4.02 13.19
C LEU A 96 -3.42 3.70 11.82
N LEU A 97 -4.03 2.52 11.70
CA LEU A 97 -4.74 2.09 10.49
C LEU A 97 -6.23 2.43 10.60
N ALA A 98 -6.77 3.05 9.56
CA ALA A 98 -8.20 3.25 9.38
C ALA A 98 -8.67 2.61 8.07
N ASP A 99 -9.83 1.93 8.11
CA ASP A 99 -10.43 1.28 6.97
C ASP A 99 -11.27 2.26 6.15
N GLY A 100 -10.87 2.50 4.90
CA GLY A 100 -11.61 3.31 3.92
C GLY A 100 -12.83 2.61 3.33
N LYS A 101 -13.08 1.34 3.69
CA LYS A 101 -14.23 0.51 3.33
C LYS A 101 -14.51 0.46 1.81
N HIS A 102 -15.71 0.91 1.35
CA HIS A 102 -16.23 0.57 0.02
C HIS A 102 -16.71 1.77 -0.80
N SER A 103 -16.51 2.99 -0.32
CA SER A 103 -16.95 4.21 -1.01
C SER A 103 -16.06 5.41 -0.75
N ALA A 104 -16.13 6.42 -1.62
CA ALA A 104 -15.42 7.69 -1.43
C ALA A 104 -15.81 8.39 -0.13
N GLU A 105 -17.09 8.32 0.26
CA GLU A 105 -17.57 8.90 1.51
C GLU A 105 -16.97 8.19 2.73
N GLU A 106 -16.85 6.88 2.70
CA GLU A 106 -16.25 6.11 3.79
C GLU A 106 -14.72 6.32 3.86
N GLU A 107 -14.03 6.46 2.72
CA GLU A 107 -12.62 6.88 2.70
C GLU A 107 -12.45 8.27 3.32
N ARG A 108 -13.33 9.22 3.01
CA ARG A 108 -13.34 10.56 3.62
C ARG A 108 -13.55 10.50 5.12
N GLN A 109 -14.51 9.71 5.59
CA GLN A 109 -14.76 9.50 7.02
C GLN A 109 -13.57 8.86 7.74
N ALA A 110 -12.87 7.92 7.11
CA ALA A 110 -11.65 7.32 7.66
C ALA A 110 -10.51 8.36 7.80
N ILE A 111 -10.35 9.25 6.81
CA ILE A 111 -9.40 10.36 6.89
C ILE A 111 -9.78 11.28 8.05
N GLN A 112 -11.05 11.70 8.12
CA GLN A 112 -11.56 12.58 9.18
C GLN A 112 -11.37 11.96 10.57
N TYR A 113 -11.63 10.66 10.71
CA TYR A 113 -11.40 9.92 11.96
C TYR A 113 -9.94 10.02 12.44
N LEU A 114 -8.97 9.85 11.54
CA LEU A 114 -7.54 9.98 11.89
C LEU A 114 -7.17 11.44 12.24
N LEU A 115 -7.78 12.42 11.58
CA LEU A 115 -7.62 13.84 11.92
C LEU A 115 -8.19 14.15 13.31
N ASP A 116 -9.36 13.61 13.65
CA ASP A 116 -10.00 13.77 14.96
C ASP A 116 -9.20 13.10 16.07
N LEU A 117 -8.53 11.98 15.78
CA LEU A 117 -7.55 11.33 16.67
C LEU A 117 -6.24 12.13 16.80
N ARG A 118 -6.11 13.25 16.06
CA ARG A 118 -4.93 14.12 16.03
C ARG A 118 -3.67 13.39 15.60
N CYS A 119 -3.77 12.51 14.61
CA CYS A 119 -2.58 12.02 13.95
C CYS A 119 -1.75 13.20 13.46
N ASP A 120 -0.43 13.16 13.67
CA ASP A 120 0.45 14.25 13.28
C ASP A 120 0.49 14.41 11.76
N ALA A 121 0.40 13.30 11.03
CA ALA A 121 0.35 13.25 9.58
C ALA A 121 -0.41 12.01 9.10
N ILE A 122 -0.89 12.01 7.87
CA ILE A 122 -1.73 10.94 7.31
C ILE A 122 -1.18 10.49 5.96
N MET A 123 -1.10 9.17 5.77
CA MET A 123 -0.93 8.52 4.47
C MET A 123 -2.28 7.98 4.01
N ILE A 124 -2.62 8.16 2.74
CA ILE A 124 -3.81 7.57 2.15
C ILE A 124 -3.43 6.74 0.92
N TYR A 125 -3.98 5.51 0.84
CA TYR A 125 -3.98 4.68 -0.35
C TYR A 125 -5.41 4.69 -0.91
N PRO A 126 -5.77 5.70 -1.73
CA PRO A 126 -7.15 5.92 -2.13
C PRO A 126 -7.56 4.94 -3.22
N ARG A 127 -8.79 4.46 -3.16
CA ARG A 127 -9.42 3.67 -4.20
C ARG A 127 -10.59 4.39 -4.84
N PHE A 128 -11.47 4.96 -4.02
CA PHE A 128 -12.76 5.51 -4.44
C PHE A 128 -12.75 7.04 -4.57
N LEU A 129 -11.98 7.74 -3.73
CA LEU A 129 -11.84 9.19 -3.86
C LEU A 129 -11.25 9.57 -5.21
N SER A 130 -11.86 10.54 -5.88
CA SER A 130 -11.31 11.17 -7.08
C SER A 130 -10.08 12.02 -6.75
N VAL A 131 -9.28 12.34 -7.77
CA VAL A 131 -8.11 13.21 -7.61
C VAL A 131 -8.50 14.59 -7.09
N ASP A 132 -9.60 15.15 -7.60
CA ASP A 132 -10.07 16.49 -7.21
C ASP A 132 -10.54 16.52 -5.75
N GLU A 133 -11.26 15.46 -5.28
CA GLU A 133 -11.65 15.33 -3.87
C GLU A 133 -10.45 15.20 -2.93
N ILE A 134 -9.41 14.48 -3.36
CA ILE A 134 -8.18 14.34 -2.57
C ILE A 134 -7.44 15.68 -2.50
N ASP A 135 -7.33 16.39 -3.63
CA ASP A 135 -6.73 17.73 -3.66
C ASP A 135 -7.47 18.70 -2.73
N ASP A 136 -8.82 18.67 -2.70
CA ASP A 136 -9.64 19.47 -1.81
C ASP A 136 -9.44 19.12 -0.33
N ILE A 137 -9.29 17.82 -0.01
CA ILE A 137 -9.01 17.37 1.37
C ILE A 137 -7.64 17.89 1.81
N ILE A 138 -6.62 17.82 0.98
CA ILE A 138 -5.27 18.33 1.30
C ILE A 138 -5.32 19.83 1.56
N ASP A 139 -6.01 20.60 0.70
CA ASP A 139 -6.11 22.06 0.84
C ASP A 139 -6.90 22.49 2.08
N ALA A 140 -7.86 21.68 2.54
CA ALA A 140 -8.71 21.99 3.69
C ALA A 140 -8.01 21.77 5.04
N HIS A 141 -6.88 21.05 5.09
CA HIS A 141 -6.26 20.63 6.34
C HIS A 141 -4.81 21.11 6.44
N SER A 142 -4.41 21.51 7.64
CA SER A 142 -3.03 21.91 7.94
C SER A 142 -2.11 20.74 8.25
N GLN A 143 -2.67 19.58 8.60
CA GLN A 143 -1.92 18.35 8.83
C GLN A 143 -1.32 17.84 7.51
N PRO A 144 -0.05 17.39 7.51
CA PRO A 144 0.53 16.76 6.35
C PRO A 144 -0.26 15.51 5.92
N ILE A 145 -0.72 15.52 4.67
CA ILE A 145 -1.39 14.38 4.04
C ILE A 145 -0.60 13.99 2.79
N MET A 146 -0.19 12.72 2.70
CA MET A 146 0.49 12.16 1.54
C MET A 146 -0.34 11.05 0.91
N VAL A 147 -0.27 10.95 -0.41
CA VAL A 147 -1.05 10.00 -1.21
C VAL A 147 -0.13 8.96 -1.82
N LEU A 148 -0.42 7.70 -1.55
CA LEU A 148 0.27 6.55 -2.11
C LEU A 148 -0.46 6.04 -3.35
N ASN A 149 0.32 5.74 -4.37
CA ASN A 149 -0.15 5.07 -5.59
C ASN A 149 -1.23 5.80 -6.39
N ARG A 150 -1.29 7.13 -6.28
CA ARG A 150 -2.15 7.99 -7.09
C ARG A 150 -1.43 9.30 -7.43
N ARG A 151 -1.41 9.67 -8.70
CA ARG A 151 -0.90 10.97 -9.14
C ARG A 151 -1.95 12.05 -8.91
N LEU A 152 -1.60 13.12 -8.20
CA LEU A 152 -2.43 14.30 -8.00
C LEU A 152 -2.17 15.37 -9.06
N ARG A 153 -3.14 16.25 -9.27
CA ARG A 153 -3.04 17.37 -10.24
C ARG A 153 -2.51 18.63 -9.59
N LYS A 154 -3.17 19.09 -8.55
CA LYS A 154 -2.88 20.35 -7.86
C LYS A 154 -1.79 20.17 -6.81
N ASN A 155 -1.96 19.21 -5.92
CA ASN A 155 -1.03 18.90 -4.84
C ASN A 155 -0.05 17.78 -5.22
N SER A 156 0.57 17.87 -6.40
CA SER A 156 1.42 16.79 -6.94
C SER A 156 2.60 16.41 -6.03
N SER A 157 3.14 17.37 -5.26
CA SER A 157 4.20 17.12 -4.27
C SER A 157 3.75 16.25 -3.09
N HIS A 158 2.44 16.15 -2.84
CA HIS A 158 1.83 15.30 -1.82
C HIS A 158 1.58 13.87 -2.29
N SER A 159 2.11 13.46 -3.45
CA SER A 159 1.90 12.11 -3.96
C SER A 159 3.19 11.38 -4.30
N VAL A 160 3.16 10.09 -4.04
CA VAL A 160 4.17 9.10 -4.46
C VAL A 160 3.44 7.98 -5.17
N TRP A 161 3.79 7.74 -6.44
CA TRP A 161 3.10 6.73 -7.24
C TRP A 161 4.05 5.93 -8.11
N CYS A 162 3.59 4.74 -8.51
CA CYS A 162 4.20 3.96 -9.57
C CYS A 162 3.48 4.26 -10.89
N ASP A 163 4.22 4.44 -11.97
CA ASP A 163 3.66 4.54 -13.32
C ASP A 163 3.24 3.15 -13.80
N HIS A 164 2.03 2.75 -13.43
CA HIS A 164 1.49 1.43 -13.77
C HIS A 164 1.26 1.26 -15.28
N LYS A 165 0.95 2.34 -15.99
CA LYS A 165 0.75 2.29 -17.43
C LYS A 165 2.07 1.97 -18.14
N GLN A 166 3.13 2.73 -17.85
CA GLN A 166 4.45 2.48 -18.43
C GLN A 166 5.04 1.14 -17.98
N THR A 167 4.82 0.79 -16.71
CA THR A 167 5.27 -0.49 -16.15
C THR A 167 4.63 -1.68 -16.87
N SER A 168 3.32 -1.64 -17.11
CA SER A 168 2.59 -2.68 -17.86
C SER A 168 3.01 -2.71 -19.32
N PHE A 169 3.16 -1.54 -19.95
CA PHE A 169 3.71 -1.43 -21.30
C PHE A 169 5.05 -2.18 -21.42
N ASN A 170 5.99 -1.92 -20.52
CA ASN A 170 7.32 -2.52 -20.55
C ASN A 170 7.23 -4.06 -20.38
N ALA A 171 6.39 -4.56 -19.48
CA ALA A 171 6.20 -6.00 -19.25
C ALA A 171 5.64 -6.72 -20.49
N VAL A 172 4.67 -6.10 -21.16
CA VAL A 172 4.06 -6.65 -22.39
C VAL A 172 5.03 -6.56 -23.56
N ALA A 173 5.77 -5.47 -23.71
CA ALA A 173 6.82 -5.31 -24.72
C ALA A 173 7.92 -6.38 -24.61
N GLU A 174 8.28 -6.78 -23.38
CA GLU A 174 9.20 -7.91 -23.14
C GLU A 174 8.66 -9.24 -23.68
N LEU A 175 7.36 -9.52 -23.49
CA LEU A 175 6.69 -10.70 -24.07
C LEU A 175 6.69 -10.67 -25.60
N ILE A 176 6.38 -9.50 -26.19
CA ILE A 176 6.38 -9.32 -27.63
C ILE A 176 7.80 -9.52 -28.20
N THR A 177 8.81 -8.98 -27.53
CA THR A 177 10.22 -9.18 -27.89
C THR A 177 10.65 -10.65 -27.76
N ALA A 178 10.06 -11.38 -26.82
CA ALA A 178 10.24 -12.83 -26.68
C ALA A 178 9.46 -13.66 -27.72
N GLY A 179 8.78 -13.03 -28.68
CA GLY A 179 8.09 -13.68 -29.80
C GLY A 179 6.58 -13.91 -29.59
N HIS A 180 6.02 -13.54 -28.44
CA HIS A 180 4.59 -13.69 -28.18
C HIS A 180 3.77 -12.61 -28.91
N GLN A 181 2.75 -13.04 -29.66
CA GLN A 181 1.82 -12.14 -30.34
C GLN A 181 0.40 -12.27 -29.80
N GLU A 182 -0.02 -13.47 -29.44
CA GLU A 182 -1.31 -13.75 -28.81
C GLU A 182 -1.12 -13.73 -27.28
N ILE A 183 -1.34 -12.56 -26.68
CA ILE A 183 -1.09 -12.33 -25.25
C ILE A 183 -2.42 -12.11 -24.54
N ALA A 184 -2.83 -13.01 -23.66
CA ALA A 184 -4.00 -12.82 -22.81
C ALA A 184 -3.70 -11.87 -21.65
N PHE A 185 -4.72 -11.15 -21.18
CA PHE A 185 -4.60 -10.23 -20.05
C PHE A 185 -5.75 -10.40 -19.06
N LEU A 186 -5.40 -10.71 -17.80
CA LEU A 186 -6.33 -10.72 -16.68
C LEU A 186 -6.29 -9.35 -15.99
N THR A 187 -7.36 -8.59 -16.11
CA THR A 187 -7.45 -7.30 -15.42
C THR A 187 -7.69 -7.53 -13.91
N GLY A 188 -7.36 -6.55 -13.06
CA GLY A 188 -7.96 -6.46 -11.74
C GLY A 188 -9.40 -5.96 -11.82
N SER A 189 -10.02 -5.64 -10.68
CA SER A 189 -11.32 -4.95 -10.68
C SER A 189 -11.23 -3.63 -11.43
N MET A 190 -12.14 -3.39 -12.37
CA MET A 190 -12.10 -2.23 -13.27
C MET A 190 -12.55 -0.90 -12.63
N ASP A 191 -12.96 -0.92 -11.38
CA ASP A 191 -13.14 0.26 -10.52
C ASP A 191 -11.81 0.73 -9.88
N SER A 192 -10.72 -0.05 -10.06
CA SER A 192 -9.38 0.30 -9.60
C SER A 192 -8.61 1.08 -10.66
N PRO A 193 -8.09 2.29 -10.35
CA PRO A 193 -7.24 3.03 -11.26
C PRO A 193 -6.00 2.25 -11.71
N THR A 194 -5.39 1.46 -10.83
CA THR A 194 -4.26 0.58 -11.16
C THR A 194 -4.61 -0.42 -12.26
N SER A 195 -5.83 -0.99 -12.21
CA SER A 195 -6.31 -1.92 -13.23
C SER A 195 -6.46 -1.25 -14.58
N ILE A 196 -7.06 -0.05 -14.58
CA ILE A 196 -7.25 0.76 -15.79
C ILE A 196 -5.91 1.12 -16.43
N GLU A 197 -4.95 1.56 -15.62
CA GLU A 197 -3.61 1.94 -16.10
C GLU A 197 -2.83 0.73 -16.65
N ARG A 198 -2.85 -0.42 -15.95
CA ARG A 198 -2.19 -1.65 -16.42
C ARG A 198 -2.79 -2.13 -17.76
N LEU A 199 -4.11 -2.12 -17.89
CA LEU A 199 -4.78 -2.46 -19.17
C LEU A 199 -4.45 -1.46 -20.28
N ALA A 200 -4.36 -0.16 -19.97
CA ALA A 200 -3.95 0.86 -20.95
C ALA A 200 -2.52 0.63 -21.43
N GLY A 201 -1.59 0.32 -20.52
CA GLY A 201 -0.21 -0.02 -20.88
C GLY A 201 -0.10 -1.24 -21.78
N TYR A 202 -0.89 -2.29 -21.50
CA TYR A 202 -0.99 -3.47 -22.34
C TYR A 202 -1.46 -3.09 -23.78
N LYS A 203 -2.54 -2.31 -23.90
CA LYS A 203 -3.07 -1.86 -25.20
C LYS A 203 -2.05 -1.02 -25.98
N ASP A 204 -1.36 -0.11 -25.28
CA ASP A 204 -0.33 0.73 -25.91
C ASP A 204 0.86 -0.11 -26.40
N ALA A 205 1.28 -1.14 -25.66
CA ALA A 205 2.35 -2.03 -26.09
C ALA A 205 1.99 -2.82 -27.35
N LEU A 206 0.78 -3.38 -27.41
CA LEU A 206 0.28 -4.05 -28.64
C LEU A 206 0.27 -3.10 -29.83
N ALA A 207 -0.30 -1.91 -29.64
CA ALA A 207 -0.42 -0.91 -30.71
C ALA A 207 0.95 -0.47 -31.25
N GLN A 208 1.92 -0.22 -30.35
CA GLN A 208 3.27 0.18 -30.74
C GLN A 208 3.99 -0.90 -31.55
N HIS A 209 3.68 -2.18 -31.33
CA HIS A 209 4.28 -3.29 -32.05
C HIS A 209 3.40 -3.80 -33.22
N GLY A 210 2.36 -3.05 -33.60
CA GLY A 210 1.49 -3.39 -34.72
C GLY A 210 0.59 -4.62 -34.50
N ILE A 211 0.38 -5.04 -33.25
CA ILE A 211 -0.49 -6.16 -32.87
C ILE A 211 -1.90 -5.62 -32.60
N ALA A 212 -2.90 -6.16 -33.28
CA ALA A 212 -4.28 -5.75 -33.11
C ALA A 212 -4.82 -6.16 -31.71
N PHE A 213 -5.48 -5.23 -31.03
CA PHE A 213 -6.17 -5.53 -29.78
C PHE A 213 -7.33 -6.49 -30.00
N ASN A 214 -7.42 -7.53 -29.18
CA ASN A 214 -8.46 -8.55 -29.26
C ASN A 214 -9.16 -8.72 -27.90
N GLU A 215 -10.42 -8.28 -27.80
CA GLU A 215 -11.21 -8.37 -26.57
C GLU A 215 -11.39 -9.81 -26.06
N LYS A 216 -11.33 -10.81 -26.94
CA LYS A 216 -11.43 -12.22 -26.54
C LYS A 216 -10.27 -12.66 -25.66
N LEU A 217 -9.14 -11.95 -25.69
CA LEU A 217 -7.96 -12.19 -24.86
C LEU A 217 -8.00 -11.46 -23.52
N ILE A 218 -9.10 -10.77 -23.20
CA ILE A 218 -9.25 -10.06 -21.94
C ILE A 218 -10.26 -10.78 -21.04
N ALA A 219 -9.87 -11.08 -19.80
CA ALA A 219 -10.79 -11.51 -18.76
C ALA A 219 -10.67 -10.63 -17.52
N ASN A 220 -11.79 -10.40 -16.83
CA ASN A 220 -11.83 -9.58 -15.63
C ASN A 220 -11.57 -10.43 -14.39
N GLY A 221 -10.70 -9.93 -13.50
CA GLY A 221 -10.42 -10.51 -12.20
C GLY A 221 -10.81 -9.58 -11.05
N LYS A 222 -10.51 -10.04 -9.83
CA LYS A 222 -10.84 -9.36 -8.57
C LYS A 222 -9.66 -9.39 -7.58
N TRP A 223 -8.44 -9.41 -8.10
CA TRP A 223 -7.21 -9.43 -7.32
C TRP A 223 -6.96 -10.69 -6.48
N THR A 224 -7.76 -11.74 -6.61
CA THR A 224 -7.66 -12.99 -5.85
C THR A 224 -7.22 -14.16 -6.71
N PRO A 225 -6.57 -15.21 -6.15
CA PRO A 225 -6.22 -16.42 -6.90
C PRO A 225 -7.43 -17.07 -7.56
N ALA A 226 -8.57 -17.12 -6.87
CA ALA A 226 -9.81 -17.68 -7.42
C ALA A 226 -10.23 -16.95 -8.69
N SER A 227 -10.20 -15.61 -8.69
CA SER A 227 -10.55 -14.83 -9.88
C SER A 227 -9.53 -14.95 -11.02
N GLY A 228 -8.28 -15.27 -10.71
CA GLY A 228 -7.28 -15.61 -11.72
C GLY A 228 -7.59 -16.93 -12.42
N ALA A 229 -7.99 -17.95 -11.66
CA ALA A 229 -8.43 -19.24 -12.20
C ALA A 229 -9.72 -19.08 -13.04
N GLU A 230 -10.74 -18.39 -12.52
CA GLU A 230 -11.98 -18.08 -13.25
C GLU A 230 -11.72 -17.33 -14.56
N GLY A 231 -10.74 -16.43 -14.56
CA GLY A 231 -10.33 -15.69 -15.76
C GLY A 231 -9.77 -16.58 -16.85
N VAL A 232 -8.92 -17.56 -16.49
CA VAL A 232 -8.41 -18.57 -17.43
C VAL A 232 -9.53 -19.42 -17.99
N GLU A 233 -10.44 -19.91 -17.14
CA GLU A 233 -11.61 -20.67 -17.60
C GLU A 233 -12.43 -19.87 -18.61
N THR A 234 -12.70 -18.62 -18.31
CA THR A 234 -13.42 -17.69 -19.22
C THR A 234 -12.71 -17.54 -20.56
N LEU A 235 -11.39 -17.42 -20.60
CA LEU A 235 -10.62 -17.33 -21.84
C LEU A 235 -10.71 -18.63 -22.65
N LEU A 236 -10.55 -19.78 -22.01
CA LEU A 236 -10.60 -21.09 -22.65
C LEU A 236 -12.02 -21.42 -23.20
N GLU A 237 -13.06 -21.10 -22.45
CA GLU A 237 -14.46 -21.28 -22.88
C GLU A 237 -14.81 -20.43 -24.13
N ARG A 238 -14.21 -19.24 -24.25
CA ARG A 238 -14.35 -18.41 -25.44
C ARG A 238 -13.54 -18.90 -26.64
N GLY A 239 -12.78 -19.98 -26.47
CA GLY A 239 -11.88 -20.50 -27.49
C GLY A 239 -10.69 -19.57 -27.78
N ALA A 240 -10.31 -18.74 -26.82
CA ALA A 240 -9.16 -17.85 -26.95
C ALA A 240 -7.87 -18.67 -27.09
N LYS A 241 -7.05 -18.33 -28.07
CA LYS A 241 -5.71 -18.91 -28.25
C LYS A 241 -4.70 -17.86 -27.82
N PHE A 242 -3.79 -18.24 -26.93
CA PHE A 242 -2.73 -17.35 -26.42
C PHE A 242 -1.49 -18.17 -26.07
N SER A 243 -0.33 -17.59 -26.29
CA SER A 243 0.98 -18.14 -25.93
C SER A 243 1.59 -17.49 -24.69
N ALA A 244 0.99 -16.39 -24.24
CA ALA A 244 1.36 -15.74 -23.00
C ALA A 244 0.13 -15.19 -22.27
N LEU A 245 0.22 -15.08 -20.94
CA LEU A 245 -0.81 -14.51 -20.07
C LEU A 245 -0.16 -13.53 -19.10
N VAL A 246 -0.70 -12.32 -19.05
CA VAL A 246 -0.34 -11.29 -18.07
C VAL A 246 -1.49 -11.16 -17.08
N ALA A 247 -1.23 -11.43 -15.81
CA ALA A 247 -2.19 -11.21 -14.74
C ALA A 247 -1.86 -9.90 -14.00
N SER A 248 -2.87 -9.10 -13.68
CA SER A 248 -2.68 -7.79 -13.06
C SER A 248 -2.14 -7.84 -11.62
N ASN A 249 -2.04 -9.01 -10.99
CA ASN A 249 -1.23 -9.24 -9.78
C ASN A 249 -0.78 -10.69 -9.70
N ASP A 250 0.12 -11.00 -8.77
CA ASP A 250 0.68 -12.34 -8.59
C ASP A 250 -0.34 -13.34 -8.03
N ASP A 251 -1.25 -12.89 -7.16
CA ASP A 251 -2.32 -13.76 -6.66
C ASP A 251 -3.17 -14.32 -7.81
N MET A 252 -3.57 -13.47 -8.78
CA MET A 252 -4.28 -13.93 -9.96
C MET A 252 -3.39 -14.77 -10.88
N ALA A 253 -2.09 -14.45 -11.01
CA ALA A 253 -1.15 -15.25 -11.79
C ALA A 253 -1.03 -16.66 -11.23
N ILE A 254 -0.93 -16.83 -9.91
CA ILE A 254 -0.90 -18.13 -9.23
C ILE A 254 -2.18 -18.92 -9.51
N GLY A 255 -3.35 -18.27 -9.39
CA GLY A 255 -4.63 -18.89 -9.72
C GLY A 255 -4.74 -19.29 -11.18
N ALA A 256 -4.25 -18.45 -12.09
CA ALA A 256 -4.20 -18.74 -13.52
C ALA A 256 -3.29 -19.94 -13.83
N MET A 257 -2.10 -20.01 -13.25
CA MET A 257 -1.18 -21.15 -13.41
C MET A 257 -1.81 -22.44 -12.92
N LYS A 258 -2.54 -22.42 -11.79
CA LYS A 258 -3.29 -23.56 -11.30
C LYS A 258 -4.34 -24.04 -12.30
N ALA A 259 -5.16 -23.12 -12.83
CA ALA A 259 -6.20 -23.46 -13.80
C ALA A 259 -5.61 -24.01 -15.12
N LEU A 260 -4.52 -23.40 -15.63
CA LEU A 260 -3.79 -23.91 -16.81
C LEU A 260 -3.30 -25.33 -16.56
N HIS A 261 -2.68 -25.61 -15.42
CA HIS A 261 -2.21 -26.93 -15.05
C HIS A 261 -3.35 -27.98 -15.01
N GLU A 262 -4.49 -27.64 -14.40
CA GLU A 262 -5.67 -28.51 -14.33
C GLU A 262 -6.29 -28.81 -15.70
N ARG A 263 -6.07 -27.92 -16.68
CA ARG A 263 -6.45 -28.10 -18.09
C ARG A 263 -5.37 -28.78 -18.93
N GLY A 264 -4.25 -29.21 -18.31
CA GLY A 264 -3.15 -29.88 -19.01
C GLY A 264 -2.33 -28.93 -19.89
N VAL A 265 -2.40 -27.60 -19.65
CA VAL A 265 -1.62 -26.60 -20.36
C VAL A 265 -0.32 -26.34 -19.59
N ALA A 266 0.81 -26.64 -20.22
CA ALA A 266 2.12 -26.50 -19.59
C ALA A 266 2.58 -25.03 -19.54
N VAL A 267 3.05 -24.62 -18.36
CA VAL A 267 3.69 -23.32 -18.12
C VAL A 267 5.17 -23.61 -17.81
N PRO A 268 6.11 -23.04 -18.54
CA PRO A 268 5.98 -22.01 -19.58
C PRO A 268 5.85 -22.54 -21.02
N GLU A 269 5.93 -23.86 -21.28
CA GLU A 269 6.18 -24.44 -22.60
C GLU A 269 5.07 -24.13 -23.62
N GLN A 270 3.82 -24.07 -23.16
CA GLN A 270 2.66 -23.72 -24.01
C GLN A 270 2.18 -22.30 -23.76
N VAL A 271 2.23 -21.85 -22.51
CA VAL A 271 1.79 -20.51 -22.11
C VAL A 271 2.79 -19.91 -21.11
N SER A 272 3.45 -18.83 -21.49
CA SER A 272 4.21 -18.00 -20.55
C SER A 272 3.29 -17.20 -19.65
N VAL A 273 3.62 -17.07 -18.35
CA VAL A 273 2.81 -16.31 -17.39
C VAL A 273 3.66 -15.25 -16.69
N ILE A 274 3.14 -14.02 -16.65
CA ILE A 274 3.71 -12.90 -15.88
C ILE A 274 2.66 -12.39 -14.90
N GLY A 275 3.10 -12.13 -13.64
CA GLY A 275 2.33 -11.41 -12.62
C GLY A 275 2.82 -9.99 -12.39
N PHE A 276 2.26 -9.35 -11.38
CA PHE A 276 2.71 -8.06 -10.84
C PHE A 276 2.76 -8.14 -9.32
N ASP A 277 3.60 -7.33 -8.72
CA ASP A 277 3.89 -7.05 -7.32
C ASP A 277 5.19 -7.73 -6.84
N ASP A 278 5.58 -8.87 -7.40
CA ASP A 278 6.75 -9.69 -7.00
C ASP A 278 6.69 -10.10 -5.52
N ILE A 279 5.52 -10.64 -5.13
CA ILE A 279 5.29 -11.08 -3.74
C ILE A 279 6.24 -12.22 -3.35
N ALA A 280 6.51 -12.33 -2.04
CA ALA A 280 7.55 -13.20 -1.50
C ALA A 280 7.45 -14.69 -1.88
N ILE A 281 6.26 -15.18 -2.27
CA ILE A 281 6.05 -16.58 -2.66
C ILE A 281 6.44 -16.87 -4.12
N THR A 282 6.56 -15.89 -5.00
CA THR A 282 6.75 -16.06 -6.44
C THR A 282 7.97 -16.91 -6.82
N PRO A 283 9.12 -16.85 -6.10
CA PRO A 283 10.26 -17.72 -6.39
C PRO A 283 10.07 -19.20 -5.96
N TYR A 284 9.08 -19.49 -5.13
CA TYR A 284 8.91 -20.78 -4.46
C TYR A 284 7.77 -21.63 -5.04
N ILE A 285 6.99 -21.11 -5.99
CA ILE A 285 6.01 -21.89 -6.73
C ILE A 285 6.68 -22.57 -7.93
N VAL A 286 6.04 -23.58 -8.51
CA VAL A 286 6.59 -24.37 -9.62
C VAL A 286 5.65 -24.32 -10.82
N PRO A 287 6.13 -23.78 -11.96
CA PRO A 287 7.39 -23.07 -12.17
C PRO A 287 7.44 -21.74 -11.41
N ALA A 288 8.65 -21.24 -11.09
CA ALA A 288 8.81 -19.96 -10.40
C ALA A 288 8.23 -18.80 -11.25
N LEU A 289 7.37 -17.98 -10.63
CA LEU A 289 6.61 -16.94 -11.35
C LEU A 289 7.48 -15.73 -11.70
N SER A 290 7.55 -15.42 -12.98
CA SER A 290 8.04 -14.13 -13.49
C SER A 290 7.05 -13.04 -13.11
N SER A 291 7.51 -11.99 -12.45
CA SER A 291 6.64 -10.93 -11.96
C SER A 291 7.27 -9.55 -12.11
N VAL A 292 6.43 -8.55 -12.25
CA VAL A 292 6.84 -7.16 -12.26
C VAL A 292 6.91 -6.65 -10.83
N LYS A 293 8.12 -6.50 -10.30
CA LYS A 293 8.34 -5.94 -8.96
C LYS A 293 7.92 -4.48 -8.91
N ILE A 294 6.92 -4.18 -8.08
CA ILE A 294 6.53 -2.83 -7.72
C ILE A 294 7.33 -2.40 -6.48
N PRO A 295 8.03 -1.26 -6.50
CA PRO A 295 8.94 -0.85 -5.42
C PRO A 295 8.18 -0.26 -4.21
N VAL A 296 7.29 -1.06 -3.60
CA VAL A 296 6.41 -0.62 -2.49
C VAL A 296 7.20 -0.14 -1.28
N THR A 297 8.31 -0.82 -0.96
CA THR A 297 9.19 -0.46 0.17
C THR A 297 9.76 0.93 -0.02
N GLU A 298 10.31 1.21 -1.20
CA GLU A 298 10.92 2.50 -1.56
C GLU A 298 9.85 3.61 -1.60
N MET A 299 8.64 3.30 -2.06
CA MET A 299 7.51 4.24 -2.06
C MET A 299 7.08 4.61 -0.63
N ILE A 300 7.02 3.64 0.27
CA ILE A 300 6.69 3.88 1.69
C ILE A 300 7.81 4.68 2.38
N GLN A 301 9.08 4.37 2.11
CA GLN A 301 10.21 5.15 2.62
C GLN A 301 10.12 6.61 2.19
N GLU A 302 9.82 6.85 0.93
CA GLU A 302 9.68 8.20 0.38
C GLU A 302 8.53 8.95 1.06
N ILE A 303 7.35 8.33 1.22
CA ILE A 303 6.20 8.95 1.86
C ILE A 303 6.49 9.30 3.32
N ILE A 304 6.98 8.34 4.10
CA ILE A 304 7.26 8.59 5.52
C ILE A 304 8.37 9.63 5.67
N GLY A 305 9.41 9.56 4.85
CA GLY A 305 10.47 10.58 4.82
C GLY A 305 9.91 11.98 4.58
N ARG A 306 9.01 12.13 3.60
CA ARG A 306 8.35 13.41 3.28
C ARG A 306 7.44 13.89 4.42
N LEU A 307 6.63 12.99 4.99
CA LEU A 307 5.77 13.35 6.12
C LEU A 307 6.58 13.87 7.31
N ILE A 308 7.69 13.21 7.65
CA ILE A 308 8.57 13.68 8.73
C ILE A 308 9.18 15.03 8.39
N PHE A 309 9.68 15.21 7.16
CA PHE A 309 10.25 16.47 6.70
C PHE A 309 9.25 17.64 6.78
N MET A 310 7.98 17.39 6.40
CA MET A 310 6.89 18.38 6.55
C MET A 310 6.60 18.71 8.01
N LEU A 311 6.58 17.70 8.89
CA LEU A 311 6.35 17.90 10.32
C LEU A 311 7.47 18.74 10.97
N ASP A 312 8.68 18.67 10.43
CA ASP A 312 9.84 19.46 10.83
C ASP A 312 9.86 20.88 10.20
N GLY A 313 8.82 21.25 9.43
CA GLY A 313 8.68 22.56 8.80
C GLY A 313 9.40 22.69 7.46
N GLY A 314 9.80 21.57 6.85
CA GLY A 314 10.40 21.56 5.52
C GLY A 314 9.37 21.77 4.41
N ASP A 315 9.80 22.36 3.31
CA ASP A 315 9.00 22.57 2.11
C ASP A 315 9.34 21.52 1.04
N PHE A 316 8.43 21.35 0.07
CA PHE A 316 8.43 20.16 -0.81
C PHE A 316 9.49 20.12 -1.89
N SER A 317 10.07 18.94 -2.03
CA SER A 317 10.72 18.50 -3.26
C SER A 317 9.67 18.11 -4.32
N PRO A 318 10.01 18.13 -5.63
CA PRO A 318 9.10 17.67 -6.69
C PRO A 318 8.61 16.23 -6.45
N PRO A 319 7.45 15.86 -7.00
CA PRO A 319 6.88 14.53 -6.83
C PRO A 319 7.83 13.47 -7.35
N LYS A 320 7.87 12.29 -6.71
CA LYS A 320 8.69 11.17 -7.15
C LYS A 320 7.81 10.09 -7.78
N THR A 321 8.11 9.80 -9.04
CA THR A 321 7.50 8.70 -9.78
C THR A 321 8.39 7.48 -9.70
N PHE A 322 7.79 6.33 -9.44
CA PHE A 322 8.44 5.04 -9.47
C PHE A 322 7.99 4.25 -10.71
N SER A 323 8.75 3.24 -11.08
CA SER A 323 8.38 2.28 -12.12
C SER A 323 8.70 0.87 -11.66
N GLY A 324 7.89 -0.09 -12.08
CA GLY A 324 8.15 -1.50 -11.80
C GLY A 324 9.22 -2.06 -12.75
N LYS A 325 9.82 -3.18 -12.32
CA LYS A 325 10.84 -3.91 -13.09
C LYS A 325 10.44 -5.37 -13.19
N LEU A 326 10.44 -5.93 -14.39
CA LEU A 326 10.21 -7.36 -14.59
C LEU A 326 11.38 -8.16 -13.99
N ILE A 327 11.04 -9.09 -13.11
CA ILE A 327 11.91 -10.13 -12.57
C ILE A 327 11.58 -11.42 -13.32
N ARG A 328 12.45 -11.81 -14.24
CA ARG A 328 12.29 -13.04 -15.03
C ARG A 328 12.62 -14.25 -14.18
N ARG A 329 11.74 -15.27 -14.28
CA ARG A 329 11.88 -16.59 -13.66
C ARG A 329 11.43 -17.68 -14.65
N ASP A 330 11.03 -18.83 -14.13
CA ASP A 330 10.80 -20.04 -14.93
C ASP A 330 9.45 -20.02 -15.69
N SER A 331 8.50 -19.16 -15.31
CA SER A 331 7.18 -19.08 -15.95
C SER A 331 7.17 -18.34 -17.29
N LEU A 332 8.32 -17.90 -17.78
CA LEU A 332 8.46 -17.12 -19.03
C LEU A 332 9.58 -17.68 -19.89
N ILE A 333 9.26 -18.01 -21.14
CA ILE A 333 10.24 -18.40 -22.17
C ILE A 333 10.15 -17.51 -23.40
N ALA A 334 11.21 -17.49 -24.19
CA ALA A 334 11.15 -16.96 -25.55
C ALA A 334 10.64 -18.04 -26.49
N LEU A 335 9.76 -17.67 -27.42
CA LEU A 335 9.33 -18.57 -28.49
C LEU A 335 10.48 -18.66 -29.51
N SER A 336 10.81 -19.90 -29.90
CA SER A 336 11.72 -20.13 -31.03
C SER A 336 11.09 -19.58 -32.30
N GLN A 337 11.81 -18.76 -33.04
CA GLN A 337 11.40 -18.25 -34.36
C GLN A 337 11.28 -19.39 -35.35
#